data_13eb60b678338efddc28b45fdd6ce787
#
_entry.id   13eb60b678338efddc28b45fdd6ce787
#
_cell.length_a   1.000
_cell.length_b   1.000
_cell.length_c   1.000
_cell.angle_alpha   90.00
_cell.angle_beta   90.00
_cell.angle_gamma   90.00
#
_symmetry.space_group_name_H-M   'P 1'
#
loop_
_entity.id
_entity.type
_entity.pdbx_description
1 polymer ?
#
loop_
_entity_poly.entity_id
_entity_poly.type
_entity_poly.pdbx_seq_one_letter_code
_entity_poly.pdbx_strand_id
1 'polypeptide(L)'
;MKMNYLKILTTVSLALAMAVGCDKEAEEAFTFDINGDAGTELGGTQTFFYDEARAFPVSSEGVSKVEFTTPAGWDAYFAATEKKIHISSPAGDNTSAAENGVVKIDVTSYDRRTLTRSINVSVTDASVEFTLDGVAEGLNMKYAQTMNIPASLSNVWSIESTAPKGWTVVFDREGCKVDITAPALKDETAEHEGTITVTPVSKRGTLGSPVSFSVQVLASAPVLKFEADRLERVAHGSTSTMKSVEYANIDKVTITNVPAGWNVDLQKGDNEATLTVTAPSATAEGFTGSGTVRFDLTSDTGETGELELPVSMLGINDADDFLAFAEAYMKGGDCSLWKDGGEVIVNSDIDLTGTPKSLYVNAGFSGVFNGANHTITYRIESNSGDAGIFQTVKGDGTVKNLKIAGTFNITDGNDRAGGIAAYSNGATFENVISTVKYTQTQIGNTRQGTMIGGLVGDETAGGTYRNCHVRGNFSL
;
A
#
# COMPACT_ATOMS: atom_id res chain seq x y z
N MET A 1 -12.57 -21.50 -34.04
CA MET A 1 -12.79 -22.89 -34.48
C MET A 1 -13.94 -22.87 -35.47
N LYS A 2 -13.64 -22.86 -36.77
CA LYS A 2 -14.66 -22.72 -37.83
C LYS A 2 -15.39 -24.06 -37.98
N MET A 3 -16.66 -24.11 -37.63
CA MET A 3 -17.50 -25.23 -38.00
C MET A 3 -18.14 -24.96 -39.36
N ASN A 4 -17.70 -25.72 -40.37
CA ASN A 4 -18.32 -25.74 -41.66
C ASN A 4 -19.61 -26.55 -41.58
N TYR A 5 -20.75 -25.89 -41.73
CA TYR A 5 -22.03 -26.61 -41.95
C TYR A 5 -22.10 -27.05 -43.40
N LEU A 6 -22.05 -28.36 -43.60
CA LEU A 6 -22.22 -29.02 -44.87
C LEU A 6 -23.73 -28.96 -45.27
N LYS A 7 -24.06 -28.28 -46.39
CA LYS A 7 -25.39 -28.26 -46.95
C LYS A 7 -25.71 -29.65 -47.49
N ILE A 8 -26.66 -30.36 -46.84
CA ILE A 8 -27.23 -31.60 -47.39
C ILE A 8 -28.50 -31.20 -48.15
N LEU A 9 -28.43 -31.28 -49.47
CA LEU A 9 -29.57 -31.15 -50.34
C LEU A 9 -30.26 -32.53 -50.42
N THR A 10 -31.33 -32.72 -49.67
CA THR A 10 -32.12 -33.95 -49.76
C THR A 10 -33.23 -33.79 -50.79
N THR A 11 -32.98 -34.30 -52.02
CA THR A 11 -34.01 -34.48 -53.02
C THR A 11 -34.71 -35.80 -52.74
N VAL A 12 -35.96 -35.76 -52.26
CA VAL A 12 -36.79 -36.96 -52.15
C VAL A 12 -37.62 -37.10 -53.40
N SER A 13 -37.25 -38.02 -54.26
CA SER A 13 -38.06 -38.46 -55.40
C SER A 13 -38.93 -39.65 -54.99
N LEU A 14 -40.20 -39.46 -54.92
CA LEU A 14 -41.15 -40.54 -54.67
C LEU A 14 -41.83 -40.89 -56.01
N ALA A 15 -41.51 -42.05 -56.56
CA ALA A 15 -42.22 -42.57 -57.77
C ALA A 15 -43.53 -43.23 -57.34
N LEU A 16 -44.68 -42.82 -57.95
CA LEU A 16 -45.96 -43.39 -57.73
C LEU A 16 -46.48 -44.12 -59.02
N ALA A 17 -46.85 -45.41 -58.85
CA ALA A 17 -47.40 -46.23 -59.91
C ALA A 17 -48.83 -45.81 -60.30
N MET A 18 -49.11 -45.81 -61.64
CA MET A 18 -50.43 -45.50 -62.20
C MET A 18 -51.39 -46.64 -61.98
N ALA A 19 -52.59 -46.29 -61.52
CA ALA A 19 -53.80 -47.06 -61.76
C ALA A 19 -54.82 -46.13 -62.46
N VAL A 20 -55.28 -46.58 -63.64
CA VAL A 20 -56.26 -45.84 -64.45
C VAL A 20 -57.69 -46.09 -63.92
N GLY A 21 -58.36 -45.02 -63.53
CA GLY A 21 -59.79 -44.99 -63.28
C GLY A 21 -60.34 -43.60 -63.60
N CYS A 22 -61.14 -43.53 -64.67
CA CYS A 22 -61.72 -42.29 -65.15
C CYS A 22 -62.96 -41.94 -64.29
N ASP A 23 -62.73 -41.03 -63.29
CA ASP A 23 -63.82 -40.25 -62.69
C ASP A 23 -63.28 -38.80 -62.62
N LYS A 24 -64.14 -37.80 -62.74
CA LYS A 24 -63.77 -36.39 -62.55
C LYS A 24 -63.13 -36.25 -61.20
N GLU A 25 -61.78 -36.28 -61.17
CA GLU A 25 -61.04 -35.99 -59.98
C GLU A 25 -61.40 -34.56 -59.50
N ALA A 26 -61.90 -34.48 -58.29
CA ALA A 26 -61.96 -33.22 -57.61
C ALA A 26 -60.53 -32.63 -57.61
N GLU A 27 -60.36 -31.44 -58.16
CA GLU A 27 -59.10 -30.77 -58.15
C GLU A 27 -58.56 -30.81 -56.71
N GLU A 28 -57.46 -31.49 -56.50
CA GLU A 28 -56.81 -31.54 -55.18
C GLU A 28 -56.54 -30.09 -54.69
N ALA A 29 -56.91 -29.84 -53.48
CA ALA A 29 -56.68 -28.52 -52.88
C ALA A 29 -55.20 -28.15 -52.95
N PHE A 30 -54.94 -27.00 -53.51
CA PHE A 30 -53.59 -26.49 -53.58
C PHE A 30 -53.56 -25.11 -52.91
N THR A 31 -53.05 -25.09 -51.67
CA THR A 31 -52.98 -23.87 -50.90
C THR A 31 -51.54 -23.69 -50.27
N PHE A 32 -51.16 -22.44 -50.06
CA PHE A 32 -49.96 -22.10 -49.33
C PHE A 32 -50.15 -20.74 -48.69
N ASP A 33 -50.63 -20.75 -47.44
CA ASP A 33 -50.99 -19.55 -46.71
C ASP A 33 -49.91 -19.27 -45.66
N ILE A 34 -49.36 -18.07 -45.67
CA ILE A 34 -48.31 -17.66 -44.77
C ILE A 34 -48.92 -16.83 -43.67
N ASN A 35 -48.69 -17.23 -42.40
CA ASN A 35 -49.18 -16.54 -41.22
C ASN A 35 -50.73 -16.33 -41.22
N GLY A 36 -51.44 -17.24 -41.88
CA GLY A 36 -52.91 -17.15 -42.07
C GLY A 36 -53.35 -16.23 -43.18
N ASP A 37 -52.43 -15.70 -43.96
CA ASP A 37 -52.70 -14.84 -45.16
C ASP A 37 -52.62 -15.67 -46.45
N ALA A 38 -53.72 -15.77 -47.17
CA ALA A 38 -53.82 -16.47 -48.47
C ALA A 38 -53.51 -15.53 -49.66
N GLY A 39 -53.15 -14.29 -49.41
CA GLY A 39 -52.79 -13.30 -50.42
C GLY A 39 -51.49 -13.61 -51.17
N THR A 40 -51.27 -12.97 -52.31
CA THR A 40 -50.01 -13.11 -53.06
C THR A 40 -48.84 -12.47 -52.33
N GLU A 41 -49.08 -11.51 -51.44
CA GLU A 41 -48.11 -10.78 -50.68
C GLU A 41 -48.52 -10.77 -49.18
N LEU A 42 -47.58 -11.11 -48.28
CA LEU A 42 -47.79 -10.96 -46.83
C LEU A 42 -47.89 -9.47 -46.50
N GLY A 43 -48.97 -9.08 -45.81
CA GLY A 43 -49.24 -7.67 -45.49
C GLY A 43 -48.13 -6.96 -44.75
N GLY A 44 -47.68 -5.81 -45.33
CA GLY A 44 -46.68 -4.97 -44.74
C GLY A 44 -45.25 -5.47 -44.88
N THR A 45 -44.27 -4.57 -44.64
CA THR A 45 -42.87 -4.92 -44.62
C THR A 45 -42.47 -5.54 -43.26
N GLN A 46 -41.82 -6.69 -43.31
CA GLN A 46 -41.27 -7.35 -42.13
C GLN A 46 -39.88 -6.78 -41.84
N THR A 47 -39.77 -6.02 -40.76
CA THR A 47 -38.49 -5.42 -40.36
C THR A 47 -37.76 -6.34 -39.42
N PHE A 48 -36.53 -6.69 -39.75
CA PHE A 48 -35.61 -7.52 -38.98
C PHE A 48 -34.46 -6.66 -38.39
N PHE A 49 -33.85 -7.16 -37.34
CA PHE A 49 -32.48 -6.71 -37.01
C PHE A 49 -31.44 -7.49 -37.81
N TYR A 50 -30.24 -6.97 -37.93
CA TYR A 50 -29.13 -7.73 -38.51
C TYR A 50 -28.87 -8.99 -37.65
N ASP A 51 -28.41 -10.08 -38.26
CA ASP A 51 -28.17 -11.37 -37.64
C ASP A 51 -29.46 -12.03 -37.01
N GLU A 52 -30.65 -11.59 -37.39
CA GLU A 52 -31.90 -12.11 -36.88
C GLU A 52 -32.50 -13.17 -37.81
N ALA A 53 -33.07 -14.21 -37.21
CA ALA A 53 -33.89 -15.20 -37.92
C ALA A 53 -35.32 -15.24 -37.36
N ARG A 54 -36.29 -15.22 -38.24
CA ARG A 54 -37.75 -15.38 -37.86
C ARG A 54 -38.37 -16.50 -38.60
N ALA A 55 -39.40 -17.11 -37.97
CA ALA A 55 -40.17 -18.19 -38.51
C ALA A 55 -41.64 -17.75 -38.71
N PHE A 56 -42.16 -17.97 -39.89
CA PHE A 56 -43.51 -17.65 -40.28
C PHE A 56 -44.29 -18.97 -40.43
N PRO A 57 -45.37 -19.21 -39.67
CA PRO A 57 -46.17 -20.40 -39.81
C PRO A 57 -46.86 -20.47 -41.20
N VAL A 58 -46.95 -21.67 -41.73
CA VAL A 58 -47.56 -21.96 -43.04
C VAL A 58 -48.64 -23.00 -42.90
N SER A 59 -49.80 -22.72 -43.51
CA SER A 59 -50.81 -23.71 -43.78
C SER A 59 -50.73 -24.07 -45.26
N SER A 60 -50.55 -25.35 -45.58
CA SER A 60 -50.34 -25.78 -46.97
C SER A 60 -50.98 -27.13 -47.26
N GLU A 61 -51.53 -27.25 -48.46
CA GLU A 61 -52.08 -28.51 -49.01
C GLU A 61 -51.60 -28.70 -50.46
N GLY A 62 -51.41 -29.95 -50.89
CA GLY A 62 -51.02 -30.30 -52.24
C GLY A 62 -49.63 -29.79 -52.72
N VAL A 63 -48.71 -29.42 -51.79
CA VAL A 63 -47.40 -28.85 -52.11
C VAL A 63 -46.42 -29.95 -52.34
N SER A 64 -45.74 -29.93 -53.52
CA SER A 64 -44.61 -30.82 -53.86
C SER A 64 -43.24 -30.16 -53.74
N LYS A 65 -43.15 -28.83 -53.99
CA LYS A 65 -41.89 -28.09 -53.98
C LYS A 65 -42.10 -26.66 -53.55
N VAL A 66 -41.13 -26.11 -52.82
CA VAL A 66 -41.03 -24.68 -52.46
C VAL A 66 -39.65 -24.18 -52.83
N GLU A 67 -39.60 -23.12 -53.60
CA GLU A 67 -38.34 -22.44 -54.00
C GLU A 67 -38.35 -20.98 -53.58
N PHE A 68 -37.16 -20.50 -53.17
CA PHE A 68 -36.99 -19.13 -52.69
C PHE A 68 -36.09 -18.36 -53.58
N THR A 69 -36.44 -17.10 -53.84
CA THR A 69 -35.54 -16.07 -54.36
C THR A 69 -35.46 -15.00 -53.30
N THR A 70 -34.25 -14.78 -52.76
CA THR A 70 -33.99 -13.84 -51.66
C THR A 70 -33.17 -12.66 -52.15
N PRO A 71 -33.31 -11.48 -51.50
CA PRO A 71 -32.37 -10.37 -51.73
C PRO A 71 -30.95 -10.75 -51.35
N ALA A 72 -29.96 -10.02 -51.81
CA ALA A 72 -28.58 -10.28 -51.52
C ALA A 72 -28.31 -10.29 -50.04
N GLY A 73 -27.64 -11.35 -49.51
CA GLY A 73 -27.31 -11.52 -48.10
C GLY A 73 -28.45 -12.10 -47.23
N TRP A 74 -29.68 -12.19 -47.76
CA TRP A 74 -30.78 -12.82 -47.08
C TRP A 74 -30.82 -14.32 -47.39
N ASP A 75 -31.32 -15.11 -46.46
CA ASP A 75 -31.57 -16.56 -46.63
C ASP A 75 -32.99 -16.91 -46.25
N ALA A 76 -33.58 -17.87 -46.93
CA ALA A 76 -34.92 -18.38 -46.62
C ALA A 76 -35.06 -19.87 -46.97
N TYR A 77 -35.76 -20.60 -46.15
CA TYR A 77 -36.12 -22.00 -46.42
C TYR A 77 -37.45 -22.38 -45.80
N PHE A 78 -38.07 -23.42 -46.35
CA PHE A 78 -39.28 -24.00 -45.81
C PHE A 78 -38.99 -25.29 -45.05
N ALA A 79 -39.31 -25.28 -43.75
CA ALA A 79 -39.25 -26.46 -42.89
C ALA A 79 -40.60 -27.19 -42.95
N ALA A 80 -40.72 -28.16 -43.85
CA ALA A 80 -41.99 -28.86 -44.12
C ALA A 80 -42.53 -29.59 -42.87
N THR A 81 -41.69 -30.15 -42.03
CA THR A 81 -42.07 -30.83 -40.79
C THR A 81 -42.61 -29.88 -39.73
N GLU A 82 -42.11 -28.66 -39.72
CA GLU A 82 -42.53 -27.60 -38.78
C GLU A 82 -43.71 -26.78 -39.33
N LYS A 83 -43.94 -26.89 -40.64
CA LYS A 83 -44.84 -26.02 -41.39
C LYS A 83 -44.54 -24.56 -41.19
N LYS A 84 -43.24 -24.19 -41.37
CA LYS A 84 -42.75 -22.80 -41.22
C LYS A 84 -41.81 -22.43 -42.33
N ILE A 85 -41.85 -21.16 -42.72
CA ILE A 85 -40.79 -20.49 -43.47
C ILE A 85 -39.87 -19.84 -42.48
N HIS A 86 -38.58 -20.14 -42.57
CA HIS A 86 -37.53 -19.43 -41.86
C HIS A 86 -36.89 -18.42 -42.79
N ILE A 87 -36.76 -17.18 -42.34
CA ILE A 87 -36.08 -16.10 -43.05
C ILE A 87 -35.01 -15.58 -42.11
N SER A 88 -33.78 -15.51 -42.59
CA SER A 88 -32.64 -14.93 -41.93
C SER A 88 -32.23 -13.65 -42.58
N SER A 89 -32.10 -12.60 -41.82
CA SER A 89 -31.57 -11.33 -42.24
C SER A 89 -30.05 -11.38 -42.53
N PRO A 90 -29.50 -10.41 -43.23
CA PRO A 90 -28.05 -10.33 -43.44
C PRO A 90 -27.26 -10.28 -42.14
N ALA A 91 -26.02 -10.79 -42.22
CA ALA A 91 -25.06 -10.59 -41.15
C ALA A 91 -24.66 -9.13 -41.04
N GLY A 92 -24.48 -8.64 -39.81
CA GLY A 92 -24.15 -7.24 -39.57
C GLY A 92 -22.82 -6.77 -40.16
N ASP A 93 -21.91 -7.66 -40.53
CA ASP A 93 -20.64 -7.35 -41.24
C ASP A 93 -20.74 -7.46 -42.77
N ASN A 94 -21.89 -7.88 -43.31
CA ASN A 94 -22.08 -8.01 -44.74
C ASN A 94 -22.49 -6.66 -45.37
N THR A 95 -21.51 -5.86 -45.74
CA THR A 95 -21.73 -4.55 -46.36
C THR A 95 -22.30 -4.61 -47.81
N SER A 96 -22.33 -5.82 -48.41
CA SER A 96 -22.88 -6.04 -49.76
C SER A 96 -24.35 -6.51 -49.71
N ALA A 97 -24.90 -6.69 -48.54
CA ALA A 97 -26.26 -7.14 -48.38
C ALA A 97 -27.29 -6.06 -48.76
N ALA A 98 -28.43 -6.50 -49.30
CA ALA A 98 -29.56 -5.61 -49.51
C ALA A 98 -30.25 -5.30 -48.16
N GLU A 99 -30.41 -4.02 -47.85
CA GLU A 99 -31.09 -3.56 -46.62
C GLU A 99 -32.61 -3.75 -46.72
N ASN A 100 -33.12 -3.87 -47.89
CA ASN A 100 -34.55 -4.18 -48.12
C ASN A 100 -34.71 -4.98 -49.42
N GLY A 101 -35.87 -5.60 -49.58
CA GLY A 101 -36.17 -6.34 -50.78
C GLY A 101 -37.40 -7.23 -50.60
N VAL A 102 -37.56 -8.18 -51.53
CA VAL A 102 -38.69 -9.12 -51.55
C VAL A 102 -38.15 -10.55 -51.51
N VAL A 103 -38.57 -11.32 -50.49
CA VAL A 103 -38.41 -12.77 -50.50
C VAL A 103 -39.55 -13.35 -51.33
N LYS A 104 -39.24 -13.83 -52.54
CA LYS A 104 -40.20 -14.46 -53.44
C LYS A 104 -40.22 -15.97 -53.16
N ILE A 105 -41.39 -16.54 -53.12
CA ILE A 105 -41.65 -17.95 -52.79
C ILE A 105 -42.45 -18.55 -53.90
N ASP A 106 -41.84 -19.42 -54.68
CA ASP A 106 -42.52 -20.16 -55.75
C ASP A 106 -42.86 -21.56 -55.27
N VAL A 107 -44.12 -21.85 -55.23
CA VAL A 107 -44.67 -23.12 -54.72
C VAL A 107 -45.23 -23.92 -55.87
N THR A 108 -44.88 -25.20 -55.95
CA THR A 108 -45.37 -26.11 -57.01
C THR A 108 -46.19 -27.27 -56.34
N SER A 109 -47.32 -27.57 -56.88
CA SER A 109 -48.14 -28.69 -56.47
C SER A 109 -47.70 -30.03 -57.11
N TYR A 110 -48.24 -31.11 -56.66
CA TYR A 110 -47.98 -32.43 -57.24
C TYR A 110 -48.47 -32.53 -58.66
N ASP A 111 -49.54 -31.80 -59.08
CA ASP A 111 -50.07 -31.72 -60.41
C ASP A 111 -49.49 -30.61 -61.28
N ARG A 112 -48.33 -30.00 -60.81
CA ARG A 112 -47.55 -28.98 -61.49
C ARG A 112 -48.22 -27.61 -61.60
N ARG A 113 -49.26 -27.32 -60.87
CA ARG A 113 -49.72 -25.93 -60.71
C ARG A 113 -48.72 -25.16 -59.96
N THR A 114 -48.60 -23.87 -60.22
CA THR A 114 -47.65 -22.97 -59.53
C THR A 114 -48.41 -21.85 -58.86
N LEU A 115 -47.91 -21.45 -57.70
CA LEU A 115 -48.42 -20.37 -56.89
C LEU A 115 -47.22 -19.56 -56.41
N THR A 116 -47.26 -18.24 -56.53
CA THR A 116 -46.21 -17.35 -56.03
C THR A 116 -46.70 -16.59 -54.81
N ARG A 117 -45.88 -16.52 -53.80
CA ARG A 117 -46.01 -15.69 -52.60
C ARG A 117 -44.83 -14.75 -52.47
N SER A 118 -45.00 -13.64 -51.75
CA SER A 118 -43.93 -12.72 -51.47
C SER A 118 -44.00 -12.16 -50.07
N ILE A 119 -42.84 -11.87 -49.48
CA ILE A 119 -42.68 -11.21 -48.18
C ILE A 119 -41.74 -10.04 -48.40
N ASN A 120 -42.22 -8.82 -48.17
CA ASN A 120 -41.38 -7.65 -48.16
C ASN A 120 -40.56 -7.66 -46.88
N VAL A 121 -39.27 -7.53 -46.99
CA VAL A 121 -38.33 -7.55 -45.86
C VAL A 121 -37.50 -6.28 -45.85
N SER A 122 -37.19 -5.81 -44.68
CA SER A 122 -36.21 -4.76 -44.42
C SER A 122 -35.36 -5.10 -43.23
N VAL A 123 -34.15 -4.58 -43.15
CA VAL A 123 -33.29 -4.76 -42.01
C VAL A 123 -32.90 -3.38 -41.44
N THR A 124 -32.79 -3.32 -40.14
CA THR A 124 -32.32 -2.14 -39.40
C THR A 124 -31.33 -2.58 -38.31
N ASP A 125 -30.48 -1.66 -37.91
CA ASP A 125 -29.60 -1.93 -36.78
C ASP A 125 -30.40 -1.89 -35.48
N ALA A 126 -30.07 -2.77 -34.53
CA ALA A 126 -30.64 -2.72 -33.21
C ALA A 126 -30.05 -1.49 -32.45
N SER A 127 -30.79 -1.00 -31.47
CA SER A 127 -30.26 0.05 -30.60
C SER A 127 -28.94 -0.37 -29.96
N VAL A 128 -27.99 0.57 -29.97
CA VAL A 128 -26.69 0.37 -29.34
C VAL A 128 -26.78 0.90 -27.92
N GLU A 129 -26.78 -0.01 -26.93
CA GLU A 129 -26.83 0.34 -25.51
C GLU A 129 -25.52 -0.05 -24.83
N PHE A 130 -25.00 0.88 -24.04
CA PHE A 130 -23.72 0.72 -23.36
C PHE A 130 -23.72 1.51 -22.05
N THR A 131 -23.34 0.86 -20.97
CA THR A 131 -23.13 1.51 -19.68
C THR A 131 -21.83 1.02 -19.06
N LEU A 132 -21.20 1.87 -18.27
CA LEU A 132 -20.02 1.56 -17.45
C LEU A 132 -20.38 1.70 -15.98
N ASP A 133 -20.04 0.68 -15.20
CA ASP A 133 -20.31 0.68 -13.76
C ASP A 133 -19.22 1.42 -12.99
N GLY A 134 -19.62 2.20 -11.98
CA GLY A 134 -18.69 2.83 -11.04
C GLY A 134 -17.95 4.07 -11.55
N VAL A 135 -18.31 4.63 -12.71
CA VAL A 135 -17.66 5.81 -13.28
C VAL A 135 -18.36 7.14 -13.01
N ALA A 136 -19.53 7.12 -12.36
CA ALA A 136 -20.38 8.31 -12.20
C ALA A 136 -19.70 9.45 -11.41
N GLU A 137 -18.82 9.13 -10.47
CA GLU A 137 -18.07 10.09 -9.65
C GLU A 137 -16.65 10.35 -10.18
N GLY A 138 -16.32 9.79 -11.34
CA GLY A 138 -14.97 9.80 -11.89
C GLY A 138 -14.07 8.72 -11.30
N LEU A 139 -12.87 8.58 -11.84
CA LEU A 139 -11.88 7.60 -11.42
C LEU A 139 -10.65 8.28 -10.84
N ASN A 140 -10.32 7.94 -9.60
CA ASN A 140 -9.07 8.32 -8.95
C ASN A 140 -8.11 7.13 -9.02
N MET A 141 -6.96 7.30 -9.67
CA MET A 141 -6.03 6.23 -9.98
C MET A 141 -4.61 6.59 -9.54
N LYS A 142 -3.78 5.57 -9.30
CA LYS A 142 -2.34 5.75 -9.15
C LYS A 142 -1.68 5.73 -10.53
N TYR A 143 -0.45 6.25 -10.62
CA TYR A 143 0.36 6.13 -11.84
C TYR A 143 0.49 4.67 -12.28
N ALA A 144 0.44 4.44 -13.59
CA ALA A 144 0.50 3.14 -14.23
C ALA A 144 -0.54 2.10 -13.72
N GLN A 145 -1.50 2.52 -12.91
CA GLN A 145 -2.58 1.64 -12.47
C GLN A 145 -3.52 1.34 -13.62
N THR A 146 -3.96 0.08 -13.71
CA THR A 146 -5.05 -0.34 -14.59
C THR A 146 -6.28 -0.67 -13.74
N MET A 147 -7.43 -0.07 -14.08
CA MET A 147 -8.72 -0.41 -13.51
C MET A 147 -9.58 -1.11 -14.55
N ASN A 148 -10.21 -2.21 -14.16
CA ASN A 148 -11.16 -2.95 -14.97
C ASN A 148 -12.57 -2.44 -14.65
N ILE A 149 -13.22 -1.79 -15.60
CA ILE A 149 -14.55 -1.21 -15.44
C ILE A 149 -15.57 -2.13 -16.09
N PRO A 150 -16.48 -2.77 -15.32
CA PRO A 150 -17.53 -3.59 -15.88
C PRO A 150 -18.43 -2.79 -16.81
N ALA A 151 -18.86 -3.43 -17.90
CA ALA A 151 -19.73 -2.83 -18.90
C ALA A 151 -20.97 -3.69 -19.16
N SER A 152 -22.12 -3.06 -19.33
CA SER A 152 -23.32 -3.71 -19.87
C SER A 152 -23.45 -3.38 -21.34
N LEU A 153 -23.62 -4.41 -22.17
CA LEU A 153 -23.53 -4.31 -23.63
C LEU A 153 -24.81 -4.84 -24.29
N SER A 154 -25.41 -4.06 -25.20
CA SER A 154 -26.42 -4.52 -26.15
C SER A 154 -26.09 -4.00 -27.54
N ASN A 155 -25.93 -4.88 -28.53
CA ASN A 155 -25.52 -4.56 -29.91
C ASN A 155 -24.20 -3.76 -29.99
N VAL A 156 -23.26 -3.97 -29.07
CA VAL A 156 -21.93 -3.33 -29.10
C VAL A 156 -20.90 -4.29 -29.67
N TRP A 157 -20.22 -3.87 -30.72
CA TRP A 157 -19.14 -4.64 -31.37
C TRP A 157 -17.75 -4.12 -30.98
N SER A 158 -17.61 -2.81 -30.98
CA SER A 158 -16.37 -2.12 -30.63
C SER A 158 -16.69 -0.80 -29.93
N ILE A 159 -15.65 -0.09 -29.52
CA ILE A 159 -15.76 1.28 -28.99
C ILE A 159 -14.83 2.20 -29.77
N GLU A 160 -15.23 3.47 -29.85
CA GLU A 160 -14.33 4.59 -30.09
C GLU A 160 -14.09 5.30 -28.77
N SER A 161 -12.86 5.72 -28.50
CA SER A 161 -12.56 6.42 -27.25
C SER A 161 -11.68 7.63 -27.46
N THR A 162 -11.93 8.65 -26.65
CA THR A 162 -11.00 9.78 -26.47
C THR A 162 -10.56 9.80 -25.02
N ALA A 163 -9.28 10.01 -24.77
CA ALA A 163 -8.70 10.05 -23.45
C ALA A 163 -7.63 11.17 -23.38
N PRO A 164 -7.34 11.69 -22.18
CA PRO A 164 -6.23 12.60 -21.98
C PRO A 164 -4.91 11.94 -22.37
N LYS A 165 -3.92 12.74 -22.74
CA LYS A 165 -2.64 12.23 -23.21
C LYS A 165 -1.95 11.36 -22.14
N GLY A 166 -1.46 10.18 -22.55
CA GLY A 166 -0.84 9.20 -21.67
C GLY A 166 -1.79 8.17 -21.06
N TRP A 167 -3.10 8.42 -21.10
CA TRP A 167 -4.11 7.44 -20.68
C TRP A 167 -4.41 6.46 -21.79
N THR A 168 -4.70 5.20 -21.44
CA THR A 168 -5.11 4.19 -22.40
C THR A 168 -6.47 3.61 -22.02
N VAL A 169 -7.27 3.31 -23.07
CA VAL A 169 -8.60 2.71 -22.98
C VAL A 169 -8.63 1.47 -23.85
N VAL A 170 -8.87 0.31 -23.26
CA VAL A 170 -8.93 -0.98 -23.96
C VAL A 170 -10.27 -1.64 -23.69
N PHE A 171 -10.99 -2.01 -24.75
CA PHE A 171 -12.26 -2.69 -24.65
C PHE A 171 -12.08 -4.20 -24.76
N ASP A 172 -12.51 -4.91 -23.73
CA ASP A 172 -12.63 -6.36 -23.72
C ASP A 172 -14.11 -6.76 -23.85
N ARG A 173 -14.52 -7.03 -25.09
CA ARG A 173 -15.91 -7.39 -25.39
C ARG A 173 -16.31 -8.72 -24.76
N GLU A 174 -15.41 -9.72 -24.76
CA GLU A 174 -15.72 -11.06 -24.22
C GLU A 174 -15.82 -11.02 -22.70
N GLY A 175 -14.96 -10.24 -22.05
CA GLY A 175 -14.99 -10.00 -20.61
C GLY A 175 -16.04 -8.97 -20.16
N CYS A 176 -16.76 -8.32 -21.09
CA CYS A 176 -17.73 -7.26 -20.80
C CYS A 176 -17.15 -6.16 -19.93
N LYS A 177 -16.00 -5.61 -20.31
CA LYS A 177 -15.30 -4.57 -19.53
C LYS A 177 -14.51 -3.62 -20.38
N VAL A 178 -14.18 -2.47 -19.78
CA VAL A 178 -13.22 -1.51 -20.31
C VAL A 178 -12.08 -1.38 -19.33
N ASP A 179 -10.86 -1.59 -19.79
CA ASP A 179 -9.64 -1.43 -19.02
C ASP A 179 -9.11 -0.01 -19.24
N ILE A 180 -9.04 0.75 -18.13
CA ILE A 180 -8.49 2.12 -18.14
C ILE A 180 -7.13 2.05 -17.46
N THR A 181 -6.08 2.53 -18.13
CA THR A 181 -4.73 2.61 -17.56
C THR A 181 -4.29 4.06 -17.47
N ALA A 182 -3.91 4.48 -16.26
CA ALA A 182 -3.33 5.79 -16.00
C ALA A 182 -1.92 5.93 -16.60
N PRO A 183 -1.45 7.17 -16.89
CA PRO A 183 -0.14 7.40 -17.45
C PRO A 183 0.98 6.88 -16.54
N ALA A 184 2.12 6.59 -17.15
CA ALA A 184 3.32 6.22 -16.41
C ALA A 184 3.89 7.45 -15.69
N LEU A 185 4.47 7.21 -14.51
CA LEU A 185 4.99 8.25 -13.63
C LEU A 185 6.02 9.21 -14.26
N LYS A 186 6.87 8.71 -15.13
CA LYS A 186 7.94 9.49 -15.77
C LYS A 186 7.54 10.09 -17.13
N ASP A 187 6.27 10.03 -17.48
CA ASP A 187 5.79 10.68 -18.71
C ASP A 187 5.42 12.15 -18.45
N GLU A 188 6.42 13.03 -18.49
CA GLU A 188 6.23 14.48 -18.33
C GLU A 188 5.30 15.11 -19.38
N THR A 189 4.95 14.36 -20.42
CA THR A 189 4.05 14.83 -21.49
C THR A 189 2.62 14.39 -21.26
N ALA A 190 2.35 13.54 -20.27
CA ALA A 190 1.02 13.04 -19.98
C ALA A 190 0.17 14.10 -19.26
N GLU A 191 -1.13 14.02 -19.46
CA GLU A 191 -2.12 14.78 -18.70
C GLU A 191 -2.55 13.97 -17.49
N HIS A 192 -2.44 14.55 -16.29
CA HIS A 192 -2.71 13.84 -15.04
C HIS A 192 -4.19 13.84 -14.65
N GLU A 193 -5.00 14.65 -15.33
CA GLU A 193 -6.45 14.72 -15.17
C GLU A 193 -7.11 15.02 -16.50
N GLY A 194 -8.40 14.73 -16.61
CA GLY A 194 -9.18 15.05 -17.80
C GLY A 194 -10.45 14.23 -17.90
N THR A 195 -10.97 14.11 -19.10
CA THR A 195 -12.21 13.36 -19.36
C THR A 195 -11.94 12.25 -20.38
N ILE A 196 -12.36 11.03 -20.04
CA ILE A 196 -12.45 9.94 -21.00
C ILE A 196 -13.88 9.88 -21.52
N THR A 197 -13.99 9.77 -22.84
CA THR A 197 -15.28 9.53 -23.51
C THR A 197 -15.19 8.22 -24.28
N VAL A 198 -16.16 7.36 -24.08
CA VAL A 198 -16.31 6.05 -24.74
C VAL A 198 -17.59 6.05 -25.51
N THR A 199 -17.52 5.86 -26.82
CA THR A 199 -18.68 5.77 -27.73
C THR A 199 -18.79 4.35 -28.24
N PRO A 200 -19.86 3.63 -27.91
CA PRO A 200 -20.06 2.27 -28.40
C PRO A 200 -20.45 2.26 -29.87
N VAL A 201 -20.01 1.23 -30.58
CA VAL A 201 -20.20 1.09 -32.02
C VAL A 201 -20.78 -0.30 -32.31
N SER A 202 -21.85 -0.37 -33.08
CA SER A 202 -22.39 -1.64 -33.56
C SER A 202 -21.49 -2.30 -34.60
N LYS A 203 -21.80 -3.54 -34.97
CA LYS A 203 -21.07 -4.26 -36.03
C LYS A 203 -21.14 -3.57 -37.39
N ARG A 204 -22.17 -2.74 -37.63
CA ARG A 204 -22.40 -1.95 -38.84
C ARG A 204 -21.77 -0.55 -38.80
N GLY A 205 -21.24 -0.15 -37.66
CA GLY A 205 -20.67 1.19 -37.49
C GLY A 205 -21.69 2.21 -36.96
N THR A 206 -22.89 1.77 -36.51
CA THR A 206 -23.83 2.69 -35.87
C THR A 206 -23.31 3.07 -34.51
N LEU A 207 -23.23 4.38 -34.23
CA LEU A 207 -22.77 4.90 -32.95
C LEU A 207 -23.91 4.92 -31.94
N GLY A 208 -23.64 4.45 -30.72
CA GLY A 208 -24.53 4.62 -29.59
C GLY A 208 -24.26 5.91 -28.82
N SER A 209 -24.94 6.10 -27.71
CA SER A 209 -24.75 7.25 -26.85
C SER A 209 -23.40 7.18 -26.14
N PRO A 210 -22.56 8.26 -26.19
CA PRO A 210 -21.28 8.28 -25.51
C PRO A 210 -21.43 8.32 -24.00
N VAL A 211 -20.54 7.62 -23.30
CA VAL A 211 -20.36 7.69 -21.83
C VAL A 211 -19.10 8.49 -21.56
N SER A 212 -19.22 9.55 -20.75
CA SER A 212 -18.10 10.42 -20.40
C SER A 212 -17.93 10.47 -18.88
N PHE A 213 -16.70 10.40 -18.39
CA PHE A 213 -16.36 10.48 -16.99
C PHE A 213 -15.00 11.12 -16.78
N SER A 214 -14.81 11.76 -15.63
CA SER A 214 -13.53 12.36 -15.26
C SER A 214 -12.54 11.28 -14.80
N VAL A 215 -11.26 11.52 -15.03
CA VAL A 215 -10.15 10.72 -14.52
C VAL A 215 -9.10 11.64 -13.92
N GLN A 216 -8.48 11.18 -12.83
CA GLN A 216 -7.41 11.90 -12.17
C GLN A 216 -6.39 10.93 -11.60
N VAL A 217 -5.10 11.26 -11.76
CA VAL A 217 -4.03 10.56 -11.03
C VAL A 217 -3.84 11.22 -9.68
N LEU A 218 -4.03 10.45 -8.61
CA LEU A 218 -3.76 10.93 -7.28
C LEU A 218 -2.27 10.79 -6.97
N ALA A 219 -1.70 11.84 -6.43
CA ALA A 219 -0.39 11.81 -5.83
C ALA A 219 -0.38 10.78 -4.67
N SER A 220 0.72 10.06 -4.54
CA SER A 220 0.88 9.05 -3.50
C SER A 220 1.98 9.47 -2.56
N ALA A 221 1.67 9.55 -1.26
CA ALA A 221 2.66 9.85 -0.23
C ALA A 221 3.78 8.81 -0.21
N PRO A 222 5.04 9.21 0.02
CA PRO A 222 6.15 8.28 0.15
C PRO A 222 6.03 7.49 1.45
N VAL A 223 6.32 6.20 1.41
CA VAL A 223 6.29 5.32 2.58
C VAL A 223 7.61 4.57 2.70
N LEU A 224 8.26 4.72 3.85
CA LEU A 224 9.43 3.95 4.25
C LEU A 224 9.21 3.43 5.67
N LYS A 225 9.29 2.12 5.87
CA LYS A 225 9.29 1.50 7.18
C LYS A 225 10.36 0.43 7.24
N PHE A 226 11.07 0.35 8.36
CA PHE A 226 12.05 -0.67 8.62
C PHE A 226 11.49 -1.79 9.51
N GLU A 227 12.22 -2.90 9.62
CA GLU A 227 11.89 -4.06 10.47
C GLU A 227 11.69 -3.68 11.94
N ALA A 228 12.33 -2.60 12.39
CA ALA A 228 12.15 -2.03 13.71
C ALA A 228 11.92 -0.52 13.61
N ASP A 229 11.12 0.02 14.52
CA ASP A 229 10.82 1.46 14.63
C ASP A 229 11.88 2.23 15.44
N ARG A 230 12.86 1.53 16.01
CA ARG A 230 13.97 2.07 16.80
C ARG A 230 15.14 1.09 16.86
N LEU A 231 16.33 1.59 17.15
CA LEU A 231 17.52 0.82 17.48
C LEU A 231 17.93 1.12 18.92
N GLU A 232 17.70 0.20 19.82
CA GLU A 232 18.01 0.39 21.23
C GLU A 232 19.22 -0.45 21.64
N ARG A 233 20.01 0.11 22.56
CA ARG A 233 21.09 -0.61 23.27
C ARG A 233 22.15 -1.19 22.31
N VAL A 234 22.55 -0.39 21.33
CA VAL A 234 23.62 -0.73 20.39
C VAL A 234 24.96 -0.65 21.10
N ALA A 235 25.80 -1.69 21.01
CA ALA A 235 27.11 -1.67 21.64
C ALA A 235 28.06 -0.66 20.93
N HIS A 236 29.01 -0.10 21.67
CA HIS A 236 29.97 0.86 21.14
C HIS A 236 30.72 0.32 19.92
N GLY A 237 30.79 1.12 18.87
CA GLY A 237 31.46 0.78 17.61
C GLY A 237 30.83 -0.33 16.81
N SER A 238 29.71 -0.91 17.26
CA SER A 238 29.03 -1.94 16.52
C SER A 238 28.13 -1.37 15.41
N THR A 239 27.86 -2.21 14.43
CA THR A 239 27.02 -1.87 13.27
C THR A 239 25.77 -2.73 13.29
N SER A 240 24.61 -2.10 13.14
CA SER A 240 23.33 -2.74 12.96
C SER A 240 22.82 -2.49 11.55
N THR A 241 22.23 -3.51 10.94
CA THR A 241 21.65 -3.42 9.60
C THR A 241 20.16 -3.81 9.66
N MET A 242 19.31 -3.02 9.06
CA MET A 242 17.87 -3.25 8.97
C MET A 242 17.40 -3.15 7.51
N LYS A 243 16.46 -4.00 7.14
CA LYS A 243 15.77 -3.91 5.84
C LYS A 243 14.46 -3.15 5.97
N SER A 244 14.05 -2.53 4.88
CA SER A 244 12.70 -1.98 4.81
C SER A 244 11.69 -3.13 4.71
N VAL A 245 10.59 -3.00 5.46
CA VAL A 245 9.41 -3.87 5.35
C VAL A 245 8.33 -3.22 4.47
N GLU A 246 8.42 -1.92 4.27
CA GLU A 246 7.61 -1.16 3.34
C GLU A 246 8.48 -0.09 2.67
N TYR A 247 8.49 -0.08 1.34
CA TYR A 247 9.20 0.90 0.52
C TYR A 247 8.34 1.18 -0.71
N ALA A 248 7.62 2.30 -0.70
CA ALA A 248 6.66 2.61 -1.76
C ALA A 248 6.62 4.10 -2.09
N ASN A 249 6.41 4.42 -3.35
CA ASN A 249 6.25 5.78 -3.86
C ASN A 249 7.43 6.71 -3.51
N ILE A 250 8.65 6.22 -3.48
CA ILE A 250 9.83 6.99 -3.07
C ILE A 250 10.74 7.26 -4.28
N ASP A 251 10.91 8.53 -4.63
CA ASP A 251 11.95 9.00 -5.56
C ASP A 251 13.24 9.29 -4.81
N LYS A 252 13.15 10.08 -3.72
CA LYS A 252 14.29 10.53 -2.97
C LYS A 252 14.13 10.30 -1.46
N VAL A 253 15.22 9.85 -0.83
CA VAL A 253 15.38 9.86 0.63
C VAL A 253 16.63 10.67 0.95
N THR A 254 16.51 11.61 1.88
CA THR A 254 17.63 12.40 2.39
C THR A 254 17.71 12.20 3.89
N ILE A 255 18.90 11.84 4.39
CA ILE A 255 19.15 11.79 5.83
C ILE A 255 19.45 13.22 6.28
N THR A 256 18.59 13.81 7.10
CA THR A 256 18.65 15.22 7.49
C THR A 256 19.16 15.44 8.90
N ASN A 257 19.07 14.41 9.75
CA ASN A 257 19.65 14.46 11.09
C ASN A 257 20.30 13.11 11.43
N VAL A 258 21.52 13.18 11.95
CA VAL A 258 22.24 12.04 12.52
C VAL A 258 22.81 12.50 13.87
N PRO A 259 22.56 11.77 14.97
CA PRO A 259 23.13 12.12 16.26
C PRO A 259 24.66 12.16 16.22
N ALA A 260 25.27 13.01 17.03
CA ALA A 260 26.73 13.23 16.99
C ALA A 260 27.49 11.90 17.22
N GLY A 261 28.48 11.63 16.36
CA GLY A 261 29.32 10.43 16.43
C GLY A 261 28.72 9.17 15.79
N TRP A 262 27.41 9.13 15.50
CA TRP A 262 26.78 8.03 14.79
C TRP A 262 27.05 8.12 13.28
N ASN A 263 27.15 6.98 12.64
CA ASN A 263 27.23 6.92 11.18
C ASN A 263 26.02 6.16 10.64
N VAL A 264 25.37 6.73 9.62
CA VAL A 264 24.14 6.19 9.04
C VAL A 264 24.28 6.16 7.52
N ASP A 265 24.12 5.00 6.94
CA ASP A 265 24.11 4.79 5.49
C ASP A 265 22.84 4.10 5.05
N LEU A 266 22.25 4.59 3.97
CA LEU A 266 21.03 4.04 3.37
C LEU A 266 21.31 3.63 1.93
N GLN A 267 21.30 2.33 1.69
CA GLN A 267 21.38 1.75 0.36
C GLN A 267 19.98 1.50 -0.18
N LYS A 268 19.69 2.04 -1.36
CA LYS A 268 18.41 1.92 -2.04
C LYS A 268 18.50 0.86 -3.13
N GLY A 269 17.51 -0.04 -3.19
CA GLY A 269 17.18 -0.89 -4.32
C GLY A 269 15.91 -0.40 -5.03
N ASP A 270 15.42 -1.15 -6.00
CA ASP A 270 14.23 -0.77 -6.79
C ASP A 270 12.95 -0.72 -5.94
N ASN A 271 12.78 -1.65 -5.00
CA ASN A 271 11.60 -1.75 -4.14
C ASN A 271 11.96 -2.03 -2.67
N GLU A 272 13.19 -1.80 -2.29
CA GLU A 272 13.66 -2.02 -0.92
C GLU A 272 14.76 -1.04 -0.56
N ALA A 273 14.97 -0.85 0.73
CA ALA A 273 16.10 -0.12 1.26
C ALA A 273 16.78 -0.93 2.37
N THR A 274 18.08 -0.79 2.47
CA THR A 274 18.88 -1.36 3.56
C THR A 274 19.53 -0.21 4.32
N LEU A 275 19.19 -0.07 5.59
CA LEU A 275 19.75 0.91 6.50
C LEU A 275 20.87 0.26 7.32
N THR A 276 22.03 0.90 7.32
CA THR A 276 23.18 0.53 8.15
C THR A 276 23.45 1.66 9.14
N VAL A 277 23.41 1.35 10.42
CA VAL A 277 23.67 2.31 11.51
C VAL A 277 24.84 1.81 12.32
N THR A 278 25.88 2.63 12.45
CA THR A 278 27.07 2.34 13.26
C THR A 278 27.11 3.27 14.46
N ALA A 279 27.14 2.69 15.66
CA ALA A 279 27.26 3.44 16.90
C ALA A 279 28.68 4.02 17.07
N PRO A 280 28.82 5.14 17.78
CA PRO A 280 30.14 5.70 18.12
C PRO A 280 31.04 4.68 18.85
N SER A 281 32.35 4.75 18.63
CA SER A 281 33.28 3.95 19.41
C SER A 281 33.41 4.50 20.84
N ALA A 282 33.76 3.66 21.79
CA ALA A 282 33.97 4.07 23.19
C ALA A 282 35.10 5.13 23.38
N THR A 283 35.93 5.32 22.35
CA THR A 283 37.03 6.29 22.36
C THR A 283 36.73 7.54 21.53
N ALA A 284 35.55 7.63 20.90
CA ALA A 284 35.16 8.84 20.18
C ALA A 284 34.93 10.01 21.14
N GLU A 285 35.18 11.21 20.67
CA GLU A 285 34.91 12.43 21.45
C GLU A 285 33.67 13.13 20.91
N GLY A 286 32.89 13.73 21.84
CA GLY A 286 31.76 14.58 21.48
C GLY A 286 30.56 13.84 20.86
N PHE A 287 30.43 12.53 21.07
CA PHE A 287 29.26 11.79 20.64
C PHE A 287 28.08 11.93 21.62
N THR A 288 26.91 11.58 21.18
CA THR A 288 25.69 11.43 22.00
C THR A 288 25.29 9.97 22.07
N GLY A 289 24.96 9.49 23.29
CA GLY A 289 24.57 8.09 23.50
C GLY A 289 23.20 7.71 22.93
N SER A 290 22.35 8.70 22.68
CA SER A 290 21.03 8.53 22.09
C SER A 290 20.66 9.71 21.21
N GLY A 291 19.66 9.53 20.38
CA GLY A 291 19.11 10.57 19.52
C GLY A 291 18.15 10.04 18.50
N THR A 292 17.80 10.84 17.52
CA THR A 292 16.89 10.46 16.44
C THR A 292 17.56 10.68 15.10
N VAL A 293 17.62 9.64 14.29
CA VAL A 293 17.93 9.76 12.86
C VAL A 293 16.67 10.17 12.12
N ARG A 294 16.75 11.23 11.31
CA ARG A 294 15.63 11.71 10.51
C ARG A 294 15.87 11.51 9.03
N PHE A 295 14.83 11.09 8.35
CA PHE A 295 14.80 10.90 6.91
C PHE A 295 13.69 11.78 6.33
N ASP A 296 14.05 12.64 5.38
CA ASP A 296 13.08 13.33 4.54
C ASP A 296 12.85 12.49 3.29
N LEU A 297 11.59 12.21 3.02
CA LEU A 297 11.14 11.41 1.91
C LEU A 297 10.48 12.33 0.89
N THR A 298 10.75 12.09 -0.39
CA THR A 298 10.03 12.74 -1.49
C THR A 298 9.48 11.64 -2.40
N SER A 299 8.20 11.71 -2.70
CA SER A 299 7.59 10.78 -3.65
C SER A 299 7.92 11.18 -5.07
N ASP A 300 7.73 10.26 -5.99
CA ASP A 300 7.81 10.50 -7.42
C ASP A 300 6.83 11.59 -7.89
N THR A 301 5.76 11.85 -7.13
CA THR A 301 4.76 12.87 -7.41
C THR A 301 5.04 14.20 -6.71
N GLY A 302 6.19 14.31 -6.01
CA GLY A 302 6.61 15.50 -5.29
C GLY A 302 6.00 15.66 -3.90
N GLU A 303 5.18 14.71 -3.42
CA GLU A 303 4.73 14.71 -2.04
C GLU A 303 5.87 14.39 -1.08
N THR A 304 5.84 15.00 0.10
CA THR A 304 6.87 14.83 1.12
C THR A 304 6.36 14.01 2.29
N GLY A 305 7.26 13.28 2.93
CA GLY A 305 7.04 12.56 4.16
C GLY A 305 8.30 12.58 5.02
N GLU A 306 8.17 12.20 6.27
CA GLU A 306 9.27 12.11 7.21
C GLU A 306 9.25 10.74 7.90
N LEU A 307 10.46 10.23 8.20
CA LEU A 307 10.64 9.06 9.06
C LEU A 307 11.64 9.42 10.15
N GLU A 308 11.27 9.14 11.39
CA GLU A 308 12.15 9.25 12.55
C GLU A 308 12.50 7.85 13.08
N LEU A 309 13.80 7.64 13.31
CA LEU A 309 14.33 6.42 13.89
C LEU A 309 15.11 6.76 15.16
N PRO A 310 14.54 6.55 16.35
CA PRO A 310 15.28 6.68 17.60
C PRO A 310 16.41 5.65 17.67
N VAL A 311 17.57 6.09 18.13
CA VAL A 311 18.75 5.25 18.34
C VAL A 311 19.31 5.46 19.74
N SER A 312 19.77 4.40 20.40
CA SER A 312 20.45 4.49 21.69
C SER A 312 21.54 3.43 21.85
N MET A 313 22.57 3.77 22.59
CA MET A 313 23.68 2.87 22.92
C MET A 313 23.41 2.07 24.21
N LEU A 314 24.11 0.97 24.37
CA LEU A 314 24.31 0.37 25.71
C LEU A 314 24.97 1.38 26.62
N GLY A 315 24.46 1.49 27.85
CA GLY A 315 24.96 2.49 28.81
C GLY A 315 23.86 3.44 29.27
N ILE A 316 24.26 4.47 30.04
CA ILE A 316 23.41 5.53 30.57
C ILE A 316 23.43 6.69 29.57
N ASN A 317 22.30 6.94 28.89
CA ASN A 317 22.23 7.90 27.80
C ASN A 317 21.59 9.24 28.22
N ASP A 318 20.79 9.23 29.29
CA ASP A 318 20.08 10.40 29.80
C ASP A 318 19.77 10.26 31.31
N ALA A 319 19.04 11.22 31.87
CA ALA A 319 18.65 11.24 33.28
C ALA A 319 17.72 10.08 33.64
N ASP A 320 16.81 9.71 32.78
CA ASP A 320 15.85 8.61 33.02
C ASP A 320 16.58 7.26 33.03
N ASP A 321 17.53 7.06 32.11
CA ASP A 321 18.42 5.89 32.12
C ASP A 321 19.24 5.80 33.43
N PHE A 322 19.77 6.92 33.92
CA PHE A 322 20.50 6.94 35.20
C PHE A 322 19.61 6.55 36.36
N LEU A 323 18.41 7.10 36.43
CA LEU A 323 17.46 6.80 37.52
C LEU A 323 16.98 5.33 37.44
N ALA A 324 16.75 4.81 36.25
CA ALA A 324 16.38 3.42 36.04
C ALA A 324 17.52 2.47 36.41
N PHE A 325 18.77 2.79 36.03
CA PHE A 325 19.95 2.07 36.49
C PHE A 325 20.04 2.04 38.03
N ALA A 326 19.91 3.21 38.68
CA ALA A 326 19.98 3.32 40.12
C ALA A 326 18.93 2.44 40.83
N GLU A 327 17.71 2.48 40.32
CA GLU A 327 16.60 1.66 40.86
C GLU A 327 16.86 0.17 40.65
N ALA A 328 17.26 -0.27 39.47
CA ALA A 328 17.59 -1.67 39.20
C ALA A 328 18.76 -2.14 40.05
N TYR A 329 19.81 -1.34 40.18
CA TYR A 329 20.97 -1.68 40.98
C TYR A 329 20.61 -1.85 42.49
N MET A 330 19.80 -0.94 43.04
CA MET A 330 19.34 -1.01 44.43
C MET A 330 18.47 -2.26 44.72
N LYS A 331 17.72 -2.72 43.74
CA LYS A 331 16.88 -3.93 43.85
C LYS A 331 17.65 -5.23 43.59
N GLY A 332 18.94 -5.15 43.22
CA GLY A 332 19.71 -6.33 42.81
C GLY A 332 19.24 -6.90 41.45
N GLY A 333 18.62 -6.07 40.62
CA GLY A 333 18.14 -6.45 39.30
C GLY A 333 19.24 -6.52 38.24
N ASP A 334 18.85 -6.88 37.00
CA ASP A 334 19.76 -6.92 35.89
C ASP A 334 20.16 -5.50 35.46
N CYS A 335 21.45 -5.25 35.42
CA CYS A 335 22.04 -3.99 34.97
C CYS A 335 22.77 -4.11 33.61
N SER A 336 22.54 -5.18 32.86
CA SER A 336 23.21 -5.43 31.58
C SER A 336 22.93 -4.34 30.53
N LEU A 337 21.75 -3.71 30.55
CA LEU A 337 21.37 -2.63 29.65
C LEU A 337 22.22 -1.37 29.78
N TRP A 338 22.87 -1.17 30.92
CA TRP A 338 23.72 -0.02 31.18
C TRP A 338 25.21 -0.36 31.16
N LYS A 339 25.55 -1.60 30.74
CA LYS A 339 26.94 -2.08 30.69
C LYS A 339 27.37 -2.36 29.26
N ASP A 340 28.57 -1.87 28.95
CA ASP A 340 29.30 -2.32 27.76
C ASP A 340 30.73 -2.75 28.20
N GLY A 341 31.18 -3.89 27.68
CA GLY A 341 32.46 -4.48 28.12
C GLY A 341 32.56 -4.80 29.61
N GLY A 342 31.40 -4.93 30.31
CA GLY A 342 31.31 -5.20 31.75
C GLY A 342 31.31 -3.96 32.64
N GLU A 343 31.52 -2.76 32.09
CA GLU A 343 31.51 -1.46 32.80
C GLU A 343 30.12 -0.81 32.62
N VAL A 344 29.62 -0.16 33.68
CA VAL A 344 28.51 0.80 33.52
C VAL A 344 29.07 2.05 32.86
N ILE A 345 28.58 2.43 31.69
CA ILE A 345 29.10 3.54 30.90
C ILE A 345 28.10 4.69 30.83
N VAL A 346 28.57 5.91 31.00
CA VAL A 346 27.79 7.14 30.76
C VAL A 346 28.08 7.64 29.35
N ASN A 347 27.07 7.79 28.51
CA ASN A 347 27.22 8.09 27.09
C ASN A 347 26.90 9.55 26.71
N SER A 348 26.45 10.36 27.68
CA SER A 348 26.14 11.78 27.49
C SER A 348 26.22 12.51 28.80
N ASP A 349 26.23 13.84 28.75
CA ASP A 349 26.10 14.65 29.96
C ASP A 349 24.69 14.43 30.57
N ILE A 350 24.63 14.16 31.88
CA ILE A 350 23.39 13.82 32.60
C ILE A 350 22.99 14.98 33.51
N ASP A 351 21.79 15.47 33.38
CA ASP A 351 21.22 16.49 34.26
C ASP A 351 20.15 15.89 35.20
N LEU A 352 20.50 15.75 36.49
CA LEU A 352 19.62 15.27 37.55
C LEU A 352 19.10 16.40 38.44
N THR A 353 19.29 17.68 38.07
CA THR A 353 18.89 18.82 38.91
C THR A 353 17.39 18.90 39.11
N GLY A 354 16.58 18.40 38.16
CA GLY A 354 15.13 18.29 38.24
C GLY A 354 14.62 17.21 39.25
N THR A 355 15.50 16.32 39.73
CA THR A 355 15.14 15.22 40.61
C THR A 355 16.04 15.19 41.85
N PRO A 356 15.93 16.21 42.74
CA PRO A 356 16.82 16.30 43.92
C PRO A 356 16.60 15.12 44.88
N LYS A 357 17.71 14.56 45.36
CA LYS A 357 17.72 13.44 46.32
C LYS A 357 18.87 13.61 47.27
N SER A 358 18.83 12.93 48.42
CA SER A 358 19.96 12.77 49.32
C SER A 358 20.95 11.74 48.75
N LEU A 359 20.45 10.63 48.26
CA LEU A 359 21.19 9.55 47.62
C LEU A 359 20.46 9.11 46.35
N TYR A 360 21.19 8.96 45.24
CA TYR A 360 20.63 8.37 43.99
C TYR A 360 20.71 6.84 44.01
N VAL A 361 21.85 6.28 44.43
CA VAL A 361 22.07 4.85 44.61
C VAL A 361 22.27 4.59 46.10
N ASN A 362 21.19 4.30 46.82
CA ASN A 362 21.19 3.97 48.24
C ASN A 362 21.61 2.49 48.44
N ALA A 363 22.78 2.13 47.97
CA ALA A 363 23.39 0.82 48.06
C ALA A 363 24.91 0.89 47.95
N GLY A 364 25.57 -0.18 48.33
CA GLY A 364 27.02 -0.28 48.12
C GLY A 364 27.35 -0.71 46.73
N PHE A 365 27.93 0.21 45.92
CA PHE A 365 28.34 -0.02 44.54
C PHE A 365 29.62 -0.86 44.48
N SER A 366 29.62 -1.90 43.63
CA SER A 366 30.80 -2.67 43.21
C SER A 366 30.83 -2.79 41.70
N GLY A 367 31.99 -3.06 41.12
CA GLY A 367 32.24 -3.05 39.68
C GLY A 367 32.76 -1.69 39.16
N VAL A 368 32.68 -1.47 37.87
CA VAL A 368 33.23 -0.27 37.24
C VAL A 368 32.11 0.66 36.79
N PHE A 369 32.19 1.93 37.24
CA PHE A 369 31.36 3.04 36.75
C PHE A 369 32.27 4.00 35.96
N ASN A 370 32.12 4.01 34.66
CA ASN A 370 32.90 4.78 33.72
C ASN A 370 32.08 5.97 33.20
N GLY A 371 32.44 7.17 33.62
CA GLY A 371 31.80 8.40 33.16
C GLY A 371 32.15 8.79 31.73
N ALA A 372 33.07 8.11 31.05
CA ALA A 372 33.56 8.40 29.69
C ALA A 372 33.84 9.88 29.41
N ASN A 373 34.29 10.61 30.42
CA ASN A 373 34.54 12.06 30.45
C ASN A 373 33.30 12.95 30.42
N HIS A 374 32.09 12.37 30.51
CA HIS A 374 30.86 13.11 30.63
C HIS A 374 30.64 13.69 32.04
N THR A 375 29.72 14.65 32.12
CA THR A 375 29.39 15.34 33.37
C THR A 375 28.02 14.84 33.88
N ILE A 376 27.98 14.47 35.17
CA ILE A 376 26.73 14.32 35.87
C ILE A 376 26.50 15.58 36.71
N THR A 377 25.46 16.34 36.37
CA THR A 377 25.03 17.53 37.12
C THR A 377 23.84 17.14 37.99
N TYR A 378 23.92 17.45 39.28
CA TYR A 378 22.86 17.05 40.19
C TYR A 378 22.58 18.13 41.26
N ARG A 379 21.42 17.96 41.90
CA ARG A 379 21.03 18.72 43.09
C ARG A 379 20.77 17.74 44.23
N ILE A 380 21.71 17.76 45.21
CA ILE A 380 21.55 16.99 46.44
C ILE A 380 20.99 17.90 47.51
N GLU A 381 19.85 17.45 48.11
CA GLU A 381 19.23 18.08 49.23
C GLU A 381 19.17 17.05 50.39
N SER A 382 19.84 17.33 51.46
CA SER A 382 19.95 16.43 52.59
C SER A 382 19.73 17.14 53.93
N ASN A 383 18.89 16.55 54.75
CA ASN A 383 18.58 17.04 56.10
C ASN A 383 19.07 16.08 57.21
N SER A 384 19.54 14.88 56.86
CA SER A 384 20.06 13.89 57.78
C SER A 384 20.66 12.69 57.05
N GLY A 385 21.57 11.97 57.69
CA GLY A 385 22.16 10.73 57.17
C GLY A 385 23.19 10.90 56.07
N ASP A 386 23.39 9.86 55.28
CA ASP A 386 24.37 9.84 54.18
C ASP A 386 23.87 10.59 52.92
N ALA A 387 24.78 11.21 52.20
CA ALA A 387 24.47 11.98 51.02
C ALA A 387 25.52 11.87 49.93
N GLY A 388 25.11 11.66 48.66
CA GLY A 388 25.98 11.53 47.48
C GLY A 388 25.26 10.87 46.30
N ILE A 389 25.99 10.61 45.21
CA ILE A 389 25.47 9.78 44.12
C ILE A 389 25.27 8.35 44.62
N PHE A 390 26.32 7.78 45.25
CA PHE A 390 26.26 6.45 45.87
C PHE A 390 26.31 6.60 47.39
N GLN A 391 25.61 5.71 48.10
CA GLN A 391 25.77 5.57 49.54
C GLN A 391 27.23 5.13 49.87
N THR A 392 27.65 4.04 49.22
CA THR A 392 28.99 3.48 49.42
C THR A 392 29.59 3.03 48.08
N VAL A 393 30.88 3.27 47.88
CA VAL A 393 31.67 2.55 46.86
C VAL A 393 32.56 1.55 47.60
N LYS A 394 32.39 0.25 47.28
CA LYS A 394 33.07 -0.87 47.94
C LYS A 394 34.52 -1.00 47.41
N GLY A 395 35.36 -1.80 48.12
CA GLY A 395 36.74 -1.99 47.76
C GLY A 395 37.04 -2.58 46.37
N ASP A 396 36.06 -3.29 45.82
CA ASP A 396 36.09 -3.76 44.41
C ASP A 396 35.43 -2.79 43.42
N GLY A 397 34.92 -1.66 43.92
CA GLY A 397 34.30 -0.62 43.12
C GLY A 397 35.33 0.35 42.52
N THR A 398 35.15 0.74 41.26
CA THR A 398 35.93 1.76 40.58
C THR A 398 34.98 2.79 39.96
N VAL A 399 35.29 4.08 40.22
CA VAL A 399 34.62 5.20 39.51
C VAL A 399 35.70 5.92 38.73
N LYS A 400 35.55 6.01 37.42
CA LYS A 400 36.59 6.59 36.55
C LYS A 400 36.02 7.51 35.48
N ASN A 401 36.91 8.43 34.99
CA ASN A 401 36.61 9.31 33.83
C ASN A 401 35.29 10.08 33.99
N LEU A 402 35.02 10.61 35.17
CA LEU A 402 33.76 11.24 35.49
C LEU A 402 33.94 12.69 35.93
N LYS A 403 33.12 13.57 35.38
CA LYS A 403 32.96 14.92 35.90
C LYS A 403 31.65 14.99 36.69
N ILE A 404 31.69 15.61 37.85
CA ILE A 404 30.50 15.89 38.64
C ILE A 404 30.39 17.37 38.93
N ALA A 405 29.15 17.89 38.81
CA ALA A 405 28.83 19.31 39.02
C ALA A 405 27.49 19.42 39.78
N GLY A 406 27.15 20.64 40.13
CA GLY A 406 25.86 20.94 40.73
C GLY A 406 25.96 21.51 42.14
N THR A 407 24.89 21.30 42.92
CA THR A 407 24.76 21.85 44.27
C THR A 407 24.48 20.77 45.29
N PHE A 408 25.10 20.93 46.41
CA PHE A 408 24.91 20.05 47.54
C PHE A 408 24.44 20.93 48.71
N ASN A 409 23.15 20.84 49.04
CA ASN A 409 22.54 21.63 50.10
C ASN A 409 22.31 20.77 51.33
N ILE A 410 23.05 21.10 52.40
CA ILE A 410 22.92 20.42 53.71
C ILE A 410 22.15 21.34 54.63
N THR A 411 20.98 20.89 55.04
CA THR A 411 20.08 21.69 55.91
C THR A 411 20.18 21.31 57.39
N ASP A 412 20.70 20.13 57.72
CA ASP A 412 20.97 19.66 59.04
C ASP A 412 22.20 18.74 59.07
N GLY A 413 22.64 18.32 60.24
CA GLY A 413 23.83 17.49 60.36
C GLY A 413 23.69 16.13 59.66
N ASN A 414 24.48 15.93 58.63
CA ASN A 414 24.65 14.66 57.95
C ASN A 414 25.80 13.87 58.59
N ASP A 415 25.70 12.55 58.54
CA ASP A 415 26.81 11.71 58.98
C ASP A 415 27.98 11.81 58.01
N ARG A 416 27.73 11.61 56.70
CA ARG A 416 28.70 11.63 55.65
C ARG A 416 28.14 12.23 54.37
N ALA A 417 28.91 13.11 53.74
CA ALA A 417 28.49 13.76 52.50
C ALA A 417 29.64 13.84 51.50
N GLY A 418 29.49 13.23 50.34
CA GLY A 418 30.54 13.26 49.33
C GLY A 418 29.95 13.43 47.91
N GLY A 419 30.69 14.16 47.06
CA GLY A 419 30.23 14.46 45.68
C GLY A 419 29.92 13.20 44.89
N ILE A 420 30.66 12.10 45.07
CA ILE A 420 30.35 10.80 44.47
C ILE A 420 29.69 9.87 45.46
N ALA A 421 30.34 9.69 46.63
CA ALA A 421 29.84 8.73 47.61
C ALA A 421 29.90 9.32 49.03
N ALA A 422 28.90 9.02 49.82
CA ALA A 422 28.94 9.32 51.24
C ALA A 422 30.07 8.56 51.91
N TYR A 423 30.31 7.33 51.49
CA TYR A 423 31.27 6.44 52.07
C TYR A 423 32.06 5.62 51.06
N SER A 424 33.37 5.42 51.29
CA SER A 424 34.23 4.53 50.52
C SER A 424 34.90 3.50 51.46
N ASN A 425 34.99 2.27 50.99
CA ASN A 425 35.67 1.19 51.71
C ASN A 425 36.81 0.63 50.83
N GLY A 426 37.83 1.42 50.55
CA GLY A 426 38.98 1.00 49.78
C GLY A 426 38.78 1.02 48.27
N ALA A 427 37.82 1.79 47.74
CA ALA A 427 37.52 1.92 46.32
C ALA A 427 38.58 2.63 45.51
N THR A 428 38.49 2.52 44.17
CA THR A 428 39.34 3.25 43.22
C THR A 428 38.60 4.39 42.59
N PHE A 429 39.19 5.59 42.58
CA PHE A 429 38.73 6.78 41.88
C PHE A 429 39.81 7.22 40.92
N GLU A 430 39.52 7.31 39.62
CA GLU A 430 40.54 7.66 38.60
C GLU A 430 39.98 8.67 37.59
N ASN A 431 40.75 9.72 37.32
CA ASN A 431 40.37 10.80 36.39
C ASN A 431 39.00 11.42 36.74
N VAL A 432 38.74 11.69 38.02
CA VAL A 432 37.47 12.25 38.48
C VAL A 432 37.63 13.73 38.80
N ILE A 433 36.72 14.55 38.31
CA ILE A 433 36.70 15.99 38.54
C ILE A 433 35.42 16.37 39.26
N SER A 434 35.48 16.99 40.43
CA SER A 434 34.36 17.56 41.15
C SER A 434 34.39 19.08 41.13
N THR A 435 33.27 19.68 40.67
CA THR A 435 33.06 21.15 40.72
C THR A 435 31.80 21.48 41.55
N VAL A 436 31.40 20.58 42.43
CA VAL A 436 30.16 20.71 43.23
C VAL A 436 30.30 21.86 44.23
N LYS A 437 29.23 22.62 44.37
CA LYS A 437 29.11 23.70 45.37
C LYS A 437 28.38 23.16 46.60
N TYR A 438 29.03 23.23 47.76
CA TYR A 438 28.47 22.83 49.02
C TYR A 438 27.93 24.04 49.78
N THR A 439 26.70 23.97 50.26
CA THR A 439 26.05 24.99 51.06
C THR A 439 25.48 24.32 52.33
N GLN A 440 25.84 24.83 53.45
CA GLN A 440 25.22 24.41 54.74
C GLN A 440 24.43 25.57 55.31
N THR A 441 23.11 25.40 55.47
CA THR A 441 22.22 26.52 55.85
C THR A 441 21.84 26.55 57.29
N GLN A 442 21.97 25.43 58.03
CA GLN A 442 21.75 25.40 59.46
C GLN A 442 22.49 24.23 60.12
N ILE A 443 23.17 24.50 61.20
CA ILE A 443 23.74 23.49 62.09
C ILE A 443 22.82 23.40 63.30
N GLY A 444 22.10 22.27 63.41
CA GLY A 444 21.28 21.99 64.59
C GLY A 444 22.13 21.92 65.86
N ASN A 445 21.52 22.09 67.02
CA ASN A 445 22.16 22.06 68.35
C ASN A 445 22.77 20.73 68.77
N THR A 446 22.67 19.67 68.01
CA THR A 446 23.28 18.35 68.26
C THR A 446 24.45 18.17 67.36
N ARG A 447 25.61 18.41 67.90
CA ARG A 447 26.92 18.32 67.27
C ARG A 447 27.33 16.88 67.03
N GLN A 448 26.93 16.32 65.92
CA GLN A 448 27.80 15.31 65.31
C GLN A 448 28.35 15.96 64.03
N GLY A 449 29.66 16.04 63.90
CA GLY A 449 30.29 16.73 62.77
C GLY A 449 29.98 16.00 61.48
N THR A 450 29.36 16.68 60.55
CA THR A 450 29.18 16.18 59.19
C THR A 450 30.57 16.05 58.55
N MET A 451 30.93 14.86 58.09
CA MET A 451 32.10 14.63 57.27
C MET A 451 31.77 15.01 55.80
N ILE A 452 32.36 16.09 55.31
CA ILE A 452 32.13 16.56 53.93
C ILE A 452 33.41 16.38 53.16
N GLY A 453 33.34 15.61 52.11
CA GLY A 453 34.43 15.43 51.12
C GLY A 453 34.06 15.84 49.72
N GLY A 454 35.01 16.37 48.98
CA GLY A 454 34.77 16.79 47.57
C GLY A 454 34.43 15.63 46.62
N LEU A 455 34.89 14.42 46.93
CA LEU A 455 34.56 13.18 46.24
C LEU A 455 33.87 12.20 47.16
N VAL A 456 34.45 11.93 48.32
CA VAL A 456 33.97 10.96 49.28
C VAL A 456 33.88 11.64 50.65
N GLY A 457 32.76 11.40 51.39
CA GLY A 457 32.55 11.95 52.70
C GLY A 457 33.45 11.28 53.79
N ASP A 458 33.53 9.95 53.75
CA ASP A 458 34.34 9.17 54.69
C ASP A 458 35.00 7.97 53.99
N GLU A 459 36.30 7.80 54.23
CA GLU A 459 37.11 6.71 53.69
C GLU A 459 37.67 5.83 54.80
N THR A 460 37.28 4.57 54.87
CA THR A 460 37.62 3.70 56.00
C THR A 460 38.74 2.71 55.76
N ALA A 461 39.03 2.36 54.49
CA ALA A 461 40.01 1.31 54.18
C ALA A 461 41.17 1.76 53.30
N GLY A 462 41.34 3.06 53.12
CA GLY A 462 42.44 3.63 52.30
C GLY A 462 42.24 3.45 50.82
N GLY A 463 41.27 4.17 50.24
CA GLY A 463 40.98 4.18 48.78
C GLY A 463 42.12 4.67 47.90
N THR A 464 42.05 4.28 46.62
CA THR A 464 43.04 4.72 45.61
C THR A 464 42.48 5.90 44.82
N TYR A 465 43.19 7.04 44.83
CA TYR A 465 42.80 8.26 44.10
C TYR A 465 43.90 8.59 43.10
N ARG A 466 43.58 8.53 41.79
CA ARG A 466 44.51 8.85 40.70
C ARG A 466 43.93 9.95 39.82
N ASN A 467 44.72 10.99 39.62
CA ASN A 467 44.32 12.11 38.77
C ASN A 467 42.95 12.70 39.10
N CYS A 468 42.64 12.81 40.42
CA CYS A 468 41.38 13.34 40.90
C CYS A 468 41.50 14.80 41.29
N HIS A 469 40.55 15.64 40.90
CA HIS A 469 40.53 17.06 41.15
C HIS A 469 39.23 17.52 41.80
N VAL A 470 39.32 18.28 42.89
CA VAL A 470 38.21 18.96 43.51
C VAL A 470 38.35 20.46 43.36
N ARG A 471 37.40 21.11 42.74
CA ARG A 471 37.37 22.57 42.51
C ARG A 471 36.06 23.19 43.03
N GLY A 472 35.44 22.58 44.02
CA GLY A 472 34.19 23.04 44.60
C GLY A 472 34.34 24.20 45.57
N ASN A 473 33.27 24.97 45.77
CA ASN A 473 33.19 25.99 46.80
C ASN A 473 32.46 25.41 48.01
N PHE A 474 33.03 25.57 49.16
CA PHE A 474 32.39 25.25 50.46
C PHE A 474 31.94 26.58 51.09
N SER A 475 30.64 26.73 51.31
CA SER A 475 30.04 27.82 52.07
C SER A 475 29.41 27.23 53.33
N LEU A 476 30.06 27.46 54.45
CA LEU A 476 29.66 26.95 55.75
C LEU A 476 28.97 28.05 56.55
#